data_bd2ab7a7357e45f29f0b1238a039529e
#
_entry.id   bd2ab7a7357e45f29f0b1238a039529e
#
_cell.length_a   1.000
_cell.length_b   1.000
_cell.length_c   1.000
_cell.angle_alpha   90.00
_cell.angle_beta   90.00
_cell.angle_gamma   90.00
#
_symmetry.space_group_name_H-M   'P 1'
#
loop_
_entity.id
_entity.type
_entity.pdbx_description
1 polymer ?
#
loop_
_entity_poly.entity_id
_entity_poly.type
_entity_poly.pdbx_seq_one_letter_code
_entity_poly.pdbx_strand_id
1 'polypeptide(L)'
;MLMISVCVAAADVVTVLCSIQRPAKIAASISPVEAAKYGGYETGDKGGEQKQSGKLARRITPGSLALMSSFRNKKKTALTLVSLGIGGVLYMLSAFWVSSTDQEKYARQGEFAYGEFVIDYSYNLVETVEHGEMELRTEHPLDSSVTEKIESIDGVERVIPVESIPVSFETHNDDGSVRVGALSEERAESLRDIVQEGNLSYKDMAENESIITTDGGVWEEVYGWKLEVGDEVALTWYDGRQEREETFTVCGIIDADDFSRVSDGRPGDHTLSFLLPDVVLQKMAGDAGLTGKLVIKTDMDKDEQIEDSLNALLEEYPYYSLDTLRENILETESMFTLFFSVMVGISLFIIAFALINLLNTLITNILTRGREFAMLQSVGMTRKQLAKMLRVEGLTLSAGNLLITLVFGTAAGYLMIWLLRYFGADYMHFVFPVWLFLGYAVFILLVPVLITEYMVRRFRRQTLVERLREE
;
A
#
# COMPACT_ATOMS: atom_id res chain seq x y z
N MET A 1 -13.95 4.95 -14.08
CA MET A 1 -14.79 4.04 -13.28
C MET A 1 -15.65 3.10 -14.12
N LEU A 2 -16.53 3.58 -15.00
CA LEU A 2 -17.42 2.73 -15.82
C LEU A 2 -16.66 1.72 -16.69
N MET A 3 -15.57 2.14 -17.33
CA MET A 3 -14.74 1.29 -18.20
C MET A 3 -14.08 0.14 -17.43
N ILE A 4 -13.58 0.39 -16.23
CA ILE A 4 -12.98 -0.64 -15.36
C ILE A 4 -14.05 -1.67 -14.94
N SER A 5 -15.24 -1.21 -14.55
CA SER A 5 -16.35 -2.10 -14.16
C SER A 5 -16.79 -2.99 -15.33
N VAL A 6 -16.82 -2.47 -16.55
CA VAL A 6 -17.15 -3.24 -17.76
C VAL A 6 -16.05 -4.27 -18.06
N CYS A 7 -14.78 -3.90 -17.94
CA CYS A 7 -13.67 -4.84 -18.14
C CYS A 7 -13.67 -5.98 -17.11
N VAL A 8 -13.96 -5.69 -15.83
CA VAL A 8 -14.09 -6.70 -14.78
C VAL A 8 -15.25 -7.64 -15.07
N ALA A 9 -16.43 -7.10 -15.39
CA ALA A 9 -17.61 -7.91 -15.73
C ALA A 9 -17.36 -8.80 -16.97
N ALA A 10 -16.68 -8.27 -17.99
CA ALA A 10 -16.30 -9.05 -19.16
C ALA A 10 -15.33 -10.17 -18.83
N ALA A 11 -14.33 -9.91 -17.99
CA ALA A 11 -13.38 -10.92 -17.51
C ALA A 11 -14.07 -12.01 -16.71
N ASP A 12 -15.04 -11.67 -15.85
CA ASP A 12 -15.83 -12.64 -15.09
C ASP A 12 -16.65 -13.55 -16.01
N VAL A 13 -17.36 -12.98 -17.00
CA VAL A 13 -18.13 -13.76 -17.98
C VAL A 13 -17.23 -14.71 -18.78
N VAL A 14 -16.06 -14.24 -19.24
CA VAL A 14 -15.08 -15.08 -19.96
C VAL A 14 -14.58 -16.20 -19.06
N THR A 15 -14.25 -15.92 -17.81
CA THR A 15 -13.77 -16.92 -16.84
C THR A 15 -14.83 -17.99 -16.58
N VAL A 16 -16.10 -17.60 -16.39
CA VAL A 16 -17.21 -18.53 -16.18
C VAL A 16 -17.41 -19.40 -17.44
N LEU A 17 -17.45 -18.81 -18.62
CA LEU A 17 -17.61 -19.53 -19.89
C LEU A 17 -16.47 -20.55 -20.09
N CYS A 18 -15.22 -20.16 -19.88
CA CYS A 18 -14.06 -21.06 -19.98
C CYS A 18 -14.12 -22.21 -18.97
N SER A 19 -14.60 -21.94 -17.75
CA SER A 19 -14.74 -22.95 -16.69
C SER A 19 -15.79 -24.00 -17.01
N ILE A 20 -16.89 -23.60 -17.65
CA ILE A 20 -18.03 -24.47 -17.98
C ILE A 20 -17.78 -25.30 -19.24
N GLN A 21 -16.96 -24.84 -20.18
CA GLN A 21 -16.74 -25.50 -21.47
C GLN A 21 -16.29 -26.97 -21.35
N ARG A 22 -15.33 -27.27 -20.45
CA ARG A 22 -14.85 -28.65 -20.25
C ARG A 22 -15.90 -29.58 -19.66
N PRO A 23 -16.56 -29.23 -18.52
CA PRO A 23 -17.66 -30.05 -17.99
C PRO A 23 -18.82 -30.23 -18.96
N ALA A 24 -19.22 -29.18 -19.68
CA ALA A 24 -20.28 -29.22 -20.68
C ALA A 24 -19.92 -30.16 -21.83
N LYS A 25 -18.69 -30.09 -22.35
CA LYS A 25 -18.21 -30.99 -23.42
C LYS A 25 -18.18 -32.45 -22.99
N ILE A 26 -17.77 -32.73 -21.75
CA ILE A 26 -17.81 -34.07 -21.18
C ILE A 26 -19.26 -34.55 -21.04
N ALA A 27 -20.16 -33.73 -20.47
CA ALA A 27 -21.54 -34.06 -20.30
C ALA A 27 -22.26 -34.33 -21.65
N ALA A 28 -21.91 -33.56 -22.70
CA ALA A 28 -22.48 -33.73 -24.04
C ALA A 28 -21.93 -34.96 -24.78
N SER A 29 -20.78 -35.50 -24.40
CA SER A 29 -20.13 -36.64 -25.07
C SER A 29 -20.46 -38.00 -24.43
N ILE A 30 -21.09 -38.02 -23.26
CA ILE A 30 -21.43 -39.26 -22.54
C ILE A 30 -22.83 -39.72 -22.93
N SER A 31 -22.97 -41.02 -23.30
CA SER A 31 -24.28 -41.63 -23.59
C SER A 31 -25.14 -41.73 -22.33
N PRO A 32 -26.50 -41.68 -22.43
CA PRO A 32 -27.38 -41.83 -21.25
C PRO A 32 -27.14 -43.13 -20.44
N VAL A 33 -26.75 -44.23 -21.12
CA VAL A 33 -26.42 -45.52 -20.48
C VAL A 33 -25.07 -45.44 -19.77
N GLU A 34 -24.12 -44.73 -20.33
CA GLU A 34 -22.81 -44.51 -19.75
C GLU A 34 -22.88 -43.51 -18.59
N ALA A 35 -23.73 -42.48 -18.70
CA ALA A 35 -24.03 -41.56 -17.60
C ALA A 35 -24.68 -42.24 -16.40
N ALA A 36 -25.57 -43.22 -16.64
CA ALA A 36 -26.21 -44.03 -15.58
C ALA A 36 -25.21 -44.99 -14.89
N LYS A 37 -24.18 -45.44 -15.61
CA LYS A 37 -23.07 -46.26 -15.04
C LYS A 37 -21.93 -45.44 -14.47
N TYR A 38 -21.92 -44.10 -14.71
CA TYR A 38 -20.86 -43.20 -14.28
C TYR A 38 -21.04 -42.85 -12.78
N GLY A 39 -20.72 -43.82 -11.96
CA GLY A 39 -20.51 -43.55 -10.53
C GLY A 39 -19.21 -42.80 -10.35
N GLY A 40 -19.17 -41.54 -10.58
CA GLY A 40 -18.15 -40.45 -10.46
C GLY A 40 -16.68 -40.74 -10.08
N TYR A 41 -16.19 -41.96 -10.23
CA TYR A 41 -14.92 -42.41 -9.66
C TYR A 41 -13.97 -43.15 -10.62
N GLU A 42 -14.35 -43.33 -11.89
CA GLU A 42 -13.43 -43.93 -12.87
C GLU A 42 -12.97 -42.90 -13.89
N THR A 43 -12.33 -41.83 -13.47
CA THR A 43 -11.44 -41.08 -14.34
C THR A 43 -10.02 -41.62 -14.21
N GLY A 44 -9.78 -42.65 -15.00
CA GLY A 44 -8.51 -42.91 -15.64
C GLY A 44 -7.27 -42.99 -14.75
N ASP A 45 -7.12 -44.05 -13.99
CA ASP A 45 -5.79 -44.59 -13.80
C ASP A 45 -5.63 -45.79 -14.74
N LYS A 46 -5.12 -45.56 -15.94
CA LYS A 46 -4.56 -46.58 -16.82
C LYS A 46 -3.43 -47.22 -16.04
N GLY A 47 -3.56 -48.49 -15.76
CA GLY A 47 -2.68 -49.36 -15.02
C GLY A 47 -1.21 -48.99 -15.08
N GLY A 48 -0.73 -48.28 -14.09
CA GLY A 48 0.65 -48.27 -13.70
C GLY A 48 0.82 -49.37 -12.64
N GLU A 49 1.52 -50.44 -12.98
CA GLU A 49 1.94 -51.47 -12.05
C GLU A 49 2.44 -50.83 -10.75
N GLN A 50 1.67 -50.94 -9.69
CA GLN A 50 2.12 -50.59 -8.35
C GLN A 50 3.24 -51.56 -7.97
N LYS A 51 4.49 -51.11 -8.08
CA LYS A 51 5.63 -51.73 -7.45
C LYS A 51 5.29 -51.86 -5.96
N GLN A 52 4.88 -53.05 -5.56
CA GLN A 52 4.75 -53.42 -4.13
C GLN A 52 6.15 -53.29 -3.51
N SER A 53 6.45 -52.15 -2.97
CA SER A 53 7.56 -51.97 -2.04
C SER A 53 7.14 -52.63 -0.73
N GLY A 54 7.61 -53.87 -0.55
CA GLY A 54 7.51 -54.60 0.71
C GLY A 54 8.25 -53.91 1.83
N LYS A 55 7.60 -52.95 2.47
CA LYS A 55 8.02 -52.39 3.75
C LYS A 55 7.00 -52.80 4.80
N LEU A 56 7.48 -53.60 5.75
CA LEU A 56 6.94 -54.04 7.04
C LEU A 56 5.57 -53.45 7.42
N ALA A 57 4.69 -54.32 7.87
CA ALA A 57 3.38 -54.02 8.45
C ALA A 57 3.47 -52.99 9.58
N ARG A 58 3.50 -51.72 9.20
CA ARG A 58 3.38 -50.57 10.14
C ARG A 58 1.95 -50.61 10.64
N ARG A 59 1.76 -50.61 11.95
CA ARG A 59 0.40 -50.55 12.55
C ARG A 59 -0.42 -49.47 11.86
N ILE A 60 -1.48 -49.86 11.18
CA ILE A 60 -2.37 -48.94 10.47
C ILE A 60 -3.15 -48.18 11.55
N THR A 61 -2.81 -46.91 11.72
CA THR A 61 -3.50 -46.00 12.62
C THR A 61 -4.44 -45.09 11.84
N PRO A 62 -5.51 -44.53 12.42
CA PRO A 62 -6.39 -43.56 11.75
C PRO A 62 -5.63 -42.38 11.17
N GLY A 63 -4.56 -41.93 11.82
CA GLY A 63 -3.69 -40.83 11.32
C GLY A 63 -2.87 -41.24 10.09
N SER A 64 -2.29 -42.45 10.05
CA SER A 64 -1.55 -42.91 8.86
C SER A 64 -2.47 -43.09 7.64
N LEU A 65 -3.71 -43.57 7.87
CA LEU A 65 -4.74 -43.69 6.83
C LEU A 65 -5.13 -42.30 6.29
N ALA A 66 -5.29 -41.30 7.17
CA ALA A 66 -5.59 -39.90 6.75
C ALA A 66 -4.50 -39.32 5.85
N LEU A 67 -3.22 -39.45 6.23
CA LEU A 67 -2.11 -38.99 5.45
C LEU A 67 -2.01 -39.71 4.09
N MET A 68 -2.11 -41.03 4.08
CA MET A 68 -2.13 -41.82 2.83
C MET A 68 -3.28 -41.40 1.91
N SER A 69 -4.45 -41.15 2.46
CA SER A 69 -5.63 -40.67 1.76
C SER A 69 -5.46 -39.28 1.17
N SER A 70 -4.93 -38.32 1.94
CA SER A 70 -4.67 -36.95 1.49
C SER A 70 -3.69 -36.87 0.29
N PHE A 71 -2.72 -37.79 0.24
CA PHE A 71 -1.73 -37.84 -0.83
C PHE A 71 -2.06 -38.81 -1.97
N ARG A 72 -3.18 -39.54 -1.90
CA ARG A 72 -3.62 -40.47 -2.96
C ARG A 72 -3.93 -39.72 -4.26
N ASN A 73 -4.58 -38.56 -4.18
CA ASN A 73 -4.89 -37.73 -5.33
C ASN A 73 -4.12 -36.40 -5.30
N LYS A 74 -2.80 -36.50 -5.57
CA LYS A 74 -1.86 -35.36 -5.47
C LYS A 74 -2.29 -34.13 -6.25
N LYS A 75 -2.85 -34.30 -7.46
CA LYS A 75 -3.30 -33.16 -8.29
C LYS A 75 -4.46 -32.39 -7.65
N LYS A 76 -5.46 -33.08 -7.13
CA LYS A 76 -6.61 -32.47 -6.46
C LYS A 76 -6.18 -31.76 -5.17
N THR A 77 -5.36 -32.42 -4.35
CA THR A 77 -4.83 -31.84 -3.10
C THR A 77 -3.96 -30.63 -3.38
N ALA A 78 -3.07 -30.68 -4.37
CA ALA A 78 -2.24 -29.54 -4.76
C ALA A 78 -3.09 -28.37 -5.24
N LEU A 79 -4.08 -28.59 -6.10
CA LEU A 79 -4.98 -27.52 -6.57
C LEU A 79 -5.75 -26.86 -5.41
N THR A 80 -6.24 -27.67 -4.48
CA THR A 80 -6.90 -27.16 -3.27
C THR A 80 -5.95 -26.34 -2.41
N LEU A 81 -4.73 -26.80 -2.18
CA LEU A 81 -3.72 -26.09 -1.39
C LEU A 81 -3.30 -24.77 -2.07
N VAL A 82 -3.14 -24.76 -3.40
CA VAL A 82 -2.84 -23.54 -4.14
C VAL A 82 -4.00 -22.53 -4.01
N SER A 83 -5.24 -22.97 -4.24
CA SER A 83 -6.41 -22.10 -4.14
C SER A 83 -6.59 -21.50 -2.73
N LEU A 84 -6.40 -22.31 -1.68
CA LEU A 84 -6.43 -21.83 -0.30
C LEU A 84 -5.22 -20.94 0.02
N GLY A 85 -4.04 -21.31 -0.51
CA GLY A 85 -2.79 -20.60 -0.30
C GLY A 85 -2.82 -19.18 -0.87
N ILE A 86 -3.43 -18.98 -2.04
CA ILE A 86 -3.59 -17.64 -2.62
C ILE A 86 -4.33 -16.71 -1.65
N GLY A 87 -5.45 -17.16 -1.08
CA GLY A 87 -6.17 -16.37 -0.08
C GLY A 87 -5.33 -16.03 1.15
N GLY A 88 -4.52 -16.98 1.64
CA GLY A 88 -3.58 -16.75 2.73
C GLY A 88 -2.47 -15.75 2.38
N VAL A 89 -1.91 -15.82 1.17
CA VAL A 89 -0.88 -14.88 0.69
C VAL A 89 -1.45 -13.47 0.57
N LEU A 90 -2.63 -13.29 -0.02
CA LEU A 90 -3.29 -11.99 -0.11
C LEU A 90 -3.58 -11.39 1.28
N TYR A 91 -4.05 -12.23 2.22
CA TYR A 91 -4.20 -11.80 3.60
C TYR A 91 -2.88 -11.33 4.23
N MET A 92 -1.79 -12.09 4.01
CA MET A 92 -0.47 -11.72 4.52
C MET A 92 0.04 -10.40 3.92
N LEU A 93 -0.19 -10.12 2.64
CA LEU A 93 0.16 -8.84 2.03
C LEU A 93 -0.51 -7.66 2.75
N SER A 94 -1.82 -7.76 3.01
CA SER A 94 -2.54 -6.73 3.78
C SER A 94 -2.01 -6.62 5.21
N ALA A 95 -1.70 -7.75 5.87
CA ALA A 95 -1.14 -7.77 7.22
C ALA A 95 0.27 -7.14 7.27
N PHE A 96 1.11 -7.38 6.27
CA PHE A 96 2.43 -6.74 6.15
C PHE A 96 2.29 -5.24 5.95
N TRP A 97 1.38 -4.79 5.08
CA TRP A 97 1.16 -3.35 4.87
C TRP A 97 0.85 -2.65 6.20
N VAL A 98 -0.16 -3.14 6.92
CA VAL A 98 -0.56 -2.55 8.22
C VAL A 98 0.57 -2.58 9.25
N SER A 99 1.31 -3.69 9.34
CA SER A 99 2.34 -3.84 10.38
C SER A 99 3.67 -3.17 10.06
N SER A 100 3.93 -2.86 8.79
CA SER A 100 5.19 -2.30 8.32
C SER A 100 5.16 -0.79 8.11
N THR A 101 4.00 -0.15 8.25
CA THR A 101 3.83 1.30 8.13
C THR A 101 4.15 1.96 9.47
N ASP A 102 5.13 2.84 9.48
CA ASP A 102 5.45 3.72 10.59
C ASP A 102 4.73 5.06 10.41
N GLN A 103 3.64 5.25 11.15
CA GLN A 103 2.76 6.41 11.01
C GLN A 103 3.43 7.69 11.52
N GLU A 104 4.21 7.60 12.59
CA GLU A 104 4.96 8.75 13.13
C GLU A 104 6.04 9.20 12.14
N LYS A 105 6.78 8.25 11.57
CA LYS A 105 7.78 8.57 10.55
C LYS A 105 7.15 9.15 9.28
N TYR A 106 5.93 8.75 8.93
CA TYR A 106 5.17 9.36 7.85
C TYR A 106 4.78 10.81 8.17
N ALA A 107 4.26 11.06 9.37
CA ALA A 107 3.89 12.39 9.81
C ALA A 107 5.10 13.37 9.91
N ARG A 108 6.29 12.83 10.15
CA ARG A 108 7.56 13.59 10.16
C ARG A 108 8.18 13.77 8.77
N GLN A 109 7.39 13.76 7.70
CA GLN A 109 7.86 14.10 6.35
C GLN A 109 7.62 15.58 6.04
N GLY A 110 8.19 16.05 4.95
CA GLY A 110 8.05 17.45 4.54
C GLY A 110 8.70 18.41 5.52
N GLU A 111 8.01 19.49 5.86
CA GLU A 111 8.45 20.51 6.80
C GLU A 111 8.70 19.95 8.22
N PHE A 112 7.88 19.00 8.65
CA PHE A 112 8.02 18.36 9.97
C PHE A 112 9.24 17.45 10.13
N ALA A 113 10.01 17.22 9.07
CA ALA A 113 11.32 16.61 9.17
C ALA A 113 12.35 17.54 9.84
N TYR A 114 12.08 18.86 9.86
CA TYR A 114 13.01 19.91 10.28
C TYR A 114 12.58 20.65 11.54
N GLY A 115 11.33 20.55 11.93
CA GLY A 115 10.80 21.21 13.12
C GLY A 115 9.46 20.64 13.58
N GLU A 116 9.02 21.05 14.75
CA GLU A 116 7.80 20.57 15.39
C GLU A 116 6.60 21.48 15.10
N PHE A 117 6.85 22.71 14.67
CA PHE A 117 5.81 23.69 14.34
C PHE A 117 6.09 24.32 12.98
N VAL A 118 5.03 24.61 12.25
CA VAL A 118 5.08 25.30 10.96
C VAL A 118 4.10 26.48 11.02
N ILE A 119 4.58 27.67 10.72
CA ILE A 119 3.74 28.85 10.51
C ILE A 119 3.64 29.10 9.01
N ASP A 120 2.43 29.12 8.49
CA ASP A 120 2.09 29.34 7.09
C ASP A 120 1.00 30.42 6.98
N TYR A 121 0.75 30.92 5.79
CA TYR A 121 -0.41 31.75 5.53
C TYR A 121 -1.69 30.93 5.61
N SER A 122 -2.71 31.48 6.28
CA SER A 122 -3.99 30.77 6.45
C SER A 122 -4.61 30.43 5.09
N TYR A 123 -4.78 29.14 4.80
CA TYR A 123 -5.35 28.65 3.55
C TYR A 123 -6.70 29.30 3.22
N ASN A 124 -7.56 29.47 4.24
CA ASN A 124 -8.87 30.10 4.08
C ASN A 124 -8.77 31.57 3.62
N LEU A 125 -7.71 32.27 3.99
CA LEU A 125 -7.50 33.66 3.56
C LEU A 125 -6.85 33.73 2.18
N VAL A 126 -5.90 32.84 1.89
CA VAL A 126 -5.27 32.73 0.57
C VAL A 126 -6.31 32.54 -0.54
N GLU A 127 -7.38 31.78 -0.29
CA GLU A 127 -8.48 31.58 -1.24
C GLU A 127 -9.40 32.82 -1.39
N THR A 128 -9.34 33.78 -0.49
CA THR A 128 -10.23 34.98 -0.51
C THR A 128 -9.63 36.17 -1.18
N VAL A 129 -8.32 36.20 -1.37
CA VAL A 129 -7.59 37.28 -2.03
C VAL A 129 -7.34 37.01 -3.50
N GLU A 130 -7.23 38.05 -4.32
CA GLU A 130 -7.18 37.92 -5.79
C GLU A 130 -5.88 37.27 -6.27
N HIS A 131 -4.74 37.59 -5.62
CA HIS A 131 -3.43 37.08 -5.99
C HIS A 131 -2.86 36.08 -4.98
N GLY A 132 -3.74 35.43 -4.20
CA GLY A 132 -3.39 34.34 -3.31
C GLY A 132 -2.32 34.67 -2.28
N GLU A 133 -1.43 33.73 -2.03
CA GLU A 133 -0.36 33.83 -1.03
C GLU A 133 0.54 35.06 -1.22
N MET A 134 0.85 35.46 -2.46
CA MET A 134 1.75 36.57 -2.75
C MET A 134 1.17 37.94 -2.37
N GLU A 135 -0.15 38.10 -2.44
CA GLU A 135 -0.85 39.28 -1.95
C GLU A 135 -0.75 39.39 -0.42
N LEU A 136 -1.01 38.29 0.28
CA LEU A 136 -0.88 38.24 1.73
C LEU A 136 0.55 38.47 2.20
N ARG A 137 1.55 37.98 1.49
CA ARG A 137 2.97 38.26 1.78
C ARG A 137 3.33 39.73 1.65
N THR A 138 2.71 40.42 0.70
CA THR A 138 2.95 41.85 0.48
C THR A 138 2.35 42.70 1.62
N GLU A 139 1.14 42.36 2.04
CA GLU A 139 0.44 43.10 3.08
C GLU A 139 0.91 42.72 4.49
N HIS A 140 1.27 41.46 4.68
CA HIS A 140 1.60 40.84 5.96
C HIS A 140 2.82 39.93 5.81
N PRO A 141 4.05 40.48 5.66
CA PRO A 141 5.24 39.65 5.44
C PRO A 141 5.65 38.88 6.69
N LEU A 142 6.08 37.63 6.50
CA LEU A 142 6.82 36.85 7.50
C LEU A 142 8.27 37.38 7.58
N ASP A 143 8.43 38.54 8.17
CA ASP A 143 9.70 39.29 8.23
C ASP A 143 10.56 38.94 9.46
N SER A 144 11.70 39.58 9.58
CA SER A 144 12.61 39.39 10.71
C SER A 144 11.97 39.75 12.06
N SER A 145 10.99 40.67 12.08
CA SER A 145 10.33 41.05 13.33
C SER A 145 9.46 39.94 13.90
N VAL A 146 8.77 39.18 13.05
CA VAL A 146 8.02 38.00 13.42
C VAL A 146 8.97 36.88 13.85
N THR A 147 10.02 36.66 13.07
CA THR A 147 11.05 35.65 13.36
C THR A 147 11.72 35.89 14.72
N GLU A 148 12.14 37.13 15.02
CA GLU A 148 12.76 37.49 16.30
C GLU A 148 11.83 37.27 17.52
N LYS A 149 10.53 37.58 17.34
CA LYS A 149 9.54 37.31 18.40
C LYS A 149 9.41 35.80 18.67
N ILE A 150 9.39 34.98 17.62
CA ILE A 150 9.33 33.53 17.74
C ILE A 150 10.60 32.99 18.40
N GLU A 151 11.78 33.43 17.97
CA GLU A 151 13.06 33.01 18.54
C GLU A 151 13.22 33.41 20.03
N SER A 152 12.48 34.43 20.49
CA SER A 152 12.48 34.83 21.89
C SER A 152 11.66 33.92 22.81
N ILE A 153 10.87 33.00 22.29
CA ILE A 153 10.09 32.04 23.06
C ILE A 153 11.01 31.00 23.68
N ASP A 154 10.88 30.79 24.98
CA ASP A 154 11.72 29.80 25.70
C ASP A 154 11.43 28.38 25.22
N GLY A 155 12.45 27.70 24.75
CA GLY A 155 12.39 26.36 24.16
C GLY A 155 12.43 26.32 22.65
N VAL A 156 12.35 27.46 21.96
CA VAL A 156 12.63 27.52 20.51
C VAL A 156 14.14 27.41 20.29
N GLU A 157 14.57 26.40 19.53
CA GLU A 157 15.96 26.19 19.20
C GLU A 157 16.39 26.95 17.95
N ARG A 158 15.50 26.96 16.93
CA ARG A 158 15.79 27.55 15.64
C ARG A 158 14.51 27.81 14.86
N VAL A 159 14.49 28.94 14.14
CA VAL A 159 13.46 29.24 13.12
C VAL A 159 14.10 29.16 11.73
N ILE A 160 13.50 28.43 10.82
CA ILE A 160 14.01 28.18 9.48
C ILE A 160 13.00 28.73 8.47
N PRO A 161 13.35 29.81 7.73
CA PRO A 161 12.47 30.30 6.68
C PRO A 161 12.46 29.36 5.47
N VAL A 162 11.27 29.15 4.89
CA VAL A 162 11.07 28.46 3.63
C VAL A 162 10.88 29.50 2.54
N GLU A 163 11.88 29.61 1.68
CA GLU A 163 11.94 30.63 0.63
C GLU A 163 11.55 30.01 -0.72
N SER A 164 10.42 30.44 -1.25
CA SER A 164 9.92 30.03 -2.56
C SER A 164 8.85 30.99 -3.06
N ILE A 165 8.62 31.02 -4.36
CA ILE A 165 7.52 31.79 -4.98
C ILE A 165 6.56 30.80 -5.63
N PRO A 166 5.24 30.85 -5.30
CA PRO A 166 4.23 30.15 -6.06
C PRO A 166 4.08 30.81 -7.43
N VAL A 167 4.02 30.00 -8.47
CA VAL A 167 3.91 30.43 -9.87
C VAL A 167 2.87 29.62 -10.59
N SER A 168 2.25 30.20 -11.62
CA SER A 168 1.47 29.46 -12.60
C SER A 168 2.36 29.14 -13.79
N PHE A 169 2.24 27.91 -14.28
CA PHE A 169 3.01 27.41 -15.41
C PHE A 169 2.05 26.91 -16.48
N GLU A 170 2.06 27.51 -17.66
CA GLU A 170 1.14 27.26 -18.76
C GLU A 170 -0.35 27.32 -18.33
N THR A 171 -1.23 26.54 -18.94
CA THR A 171 -2.68 26.58 -18.71
C THR A 171 -3.14 25.71 -17.54
N HIS A 172 -2.26 25.19 -16.70
CA HIS A 172 -2.57 24.03 -15.89
C HIS A 172 -2.45 24.21 -14.37
N ASN A 173 -2.01 25.36 -13.84
CA ASN A 173 -1.84 25.52 -12.40
C ASN A 173 -2.26 26.89 -11.88
N ASP A 174 -3.58 27.05 -11.74
CA ASP A 174 -4.14 28.19 -11.02
C ASP A 174 -4.12 28.00 -9.49
N ASP A 175 -3.67 26.83 -8.99
CA ASP A 175 -3.74 26.46 -7.56
C ASP A 175 -2.46 26.75 -6.77
N GLY A 176 -1.43 27.33 -7.41
CA GLY A 176 -0.14 27.63 -6.75
C GLY A 176 0.67 26.38 -6.37
N SER A 177 0.35 25.23 -6.94
CA SER A 177 1.06 23.96 -6.67
C SER A 177 2.48 23.95 -7.25
N VAL A 178 2.77 24.80 -8.24
CA VAL A 178 4.10 24.96 -8.81
C VAL A 178 4.86 26.04 -8.05
N ARG A 179 6.04 25.70 -7.56
CA ARG A 179 6.86 26.64 -6.79
C ARG A 179 8.27 26.71 -7.34
N VAL A 180 8.81 27.93 -7.31
CA VAL A 180 10.21 28.21 -7.67
C VAL A 180 10.99 28.45 -6.38
N GLY A 181 12.06 27.69 -6.19
CA GLY A 181 12.94 27.82 -5.02
C GLY A 181 14.23 28.58 -5.32
N ALA A 182 14.84 29.09 -4.25
CA ALA A 182 16.12 29.77 -4.30
C ALA A 182 17.30 28.80 -4.45
N LEU A 183 18.17 29.09 -5.39
CA LEU A 183 19.44 28.41 -5.60
C LEU A 183 20.59 29.36 -5.25
N SER A 184 21.29 29.10 -4.14
CA SER A 184 22.54 29.80 -3.83
C SER A 184 23.71 29.22 -4.61
N GLU A 185 24.83 29.96 -4.72
CA GLU A 185 26.04 29.50 -5.39
C GLU A 185 26.60 28.20 -4.74
N GLU A 186 26.63 28.14 -3.42
CA GLU A 186 27.05 26.96 -2.66
C GLU A 186 26.16 25.73 -2.92
N ARG A 187 24.84 25.96 -2.98
CA ARG A 187 23.85 24.91 -3.28
C ARG A 187 23.97 24.43 -4.72
N ALA A 188 24.23 25.32 -5.66
CA ALA A 188 24.46 24.99 -7.07
C ALA A 188 25.66 24.04 -7.23
N GLU A 189 26.72 24.22 -6.42
CA GLU A 189 27.88 23.32 -6.43
C GLU A 189 27.51 21.93 -5.89
N SER A 190 26.73 21.83 -4.80
CA SER A 190 26.31 20.55 -4.21
C SER A 190 25.35 19.75 -5.10
N LEU A 191 24.53 20.43 -5.90
CA LEU A 191 23.55 19.79 -6.78
C LEU A 191 24.14 19.40 -8.16
N ARG A 192 25.34 19.85 -8.48
CA ARG A 192 25.94 19.63 -9.81
C ARG A 192 26.05 18.16 -10.21
N ASP A 193 26.37 17.31 -9.25
CA ASP A 193 26.61 15.88 -9.50
C ASP A 193 25.32 15.08 -9.74
N ILE A 194 24.15 15.66 -9.44
CA ILE A 194 22.84 15.01 -9.64
C ILE A 194 22.05 15.56 -10.83
N VAL A 195 22.64 16.49 -11.59
CA VAL A 195 22.04 16.97 -12.85
C VAL A 195 22.05 15.83 -13.85
N GLN A 196 20.89 15.41 -14.29
CA GLN A 196 20.76 14.30 -15.26
C GLN A 196 20.99 14.77 -16.69
N GLU A 197 20.45 15.94 -17.04
CA GLU A 197 20.58 16.56 -18.36
C GLU A 197 20.91 18.04 -18.23
N GLY A 198 21.68 18.56 -19.14
CA GLY A 198 22.07 19.97 -19.17
C GLY A 198 23.26 20.32 -18.29
N ASN A 199 23.29 21.54 -17.79
CA ASN A 199 24.38 22.07 -16.97
C ASN A 199 23.85 22.98 -15.87
N LEU A 200 24.41 22.88 -14.68
CA LEU A 200 24.12 23.74 -13.54
C LEU A 200 25.30 24.67 -13.31
N SER A 201 25.15 25.89 -13.73
CA SER A 201 26.10 26.99 -13.49
C SER A 201 25.35 28.19 -12.93
N TYR A 202 25.51 28.46 -11.64
CA TYR A 202 24.85 29.59 -10.96
C TYR A 202 25.02 30.92 -11.70
N LYS A 203 26.26 31.21 -12.15
CA LYS A 203 26.57 32.44 -12.83
C LYS A 203 25.89 32.56 -14.19
N ASP A 204 25.94 31.47 -14.99
CA ASP A 204 25.31 31.48 -16.32
C ASP A 204 23.79 31.58 -16.20
N MET A 205 23.22 30.93 -15.19
CA MET A 205 21.78 30.99 -14.90
C MET A 205 21.36 32.43 -14.49
N ALA A 206 22.15 33.09 -13.65
CA ALA A 206 21.85 34.45 -13.22
C ALA A 206 21.99 35.50 -14.35
N GLU A 207 22.89 35.27 -15.33
CA GLU A 207 23.09 36.16 -16.48
C GLU A 207 22.06 35.91 -17.60
N ASN A 208 21.59 34.67 -17.78
CA ASN A 208 20.71 34.26 -18.89
C ASN A 208 19.26 33.96 -18.49
N GLU A 209 18.89 34.27 -17.24
CA GLU A 209 17.54 33.99 -16.71
C GLU A 209 17.08 32.55 -17.02
N SER A 210 17.95 31.57 -16.70
CA SER A 210 17.69 30.15 -16.96
C SER A 210 17.26 29.47 -15.69
N ILE A 211 16.46 28.42 -15.88
CA ILE A 211 15.81 27.65 -14.80
C ILE A 211 16.23 26.18 -14.82
N ILE A 212 16.32 25.57 -13.67
CA ILE A 212 16.42 24.12 -13.53
C ILE A 212 15.07 23.56 -13.11
N THR A 213 14.64 22.50 -13.76
CA THR A 213 13.48 21.73 -13.30
C THR A 213 13.91 20.57 -12.42
N THR A 214 13.12 20.32 -11.34
CA THR A 214 13.28 19.17 -10.43
C THR A 214 12.27 18.08 -10.74
N ASP A 215 11.89 17.94 -12.00
CA ASP A 215 10.70 17.17 -12.39
C ASP A 215 10.88 15.66 -12.32
N GLY A 216 12.00 15.10 -12.69
CA GLY A 216 12.16 13.65 -12.72
C GLY A 216 11.07 12.84 -13.44
N GLY A 217 10.32 13.47 -14.35
CA GLY A 217 9.25 12.84 -15.11
C GLY A 217 7.84 12.93 -14.51
N VAL A 218 7.66 13.59 -13.36
CA VAL A 218 6.35 13.78 -12.72
C VAL A 218 5.40 14.54 -13.65
N TRP A 219 5.88 15.55 -14.37
CA TRP A 219 5.09 16.31 -15.33
C TRP A 219 4.55 15.44 -16.47
N GLU A 220 5.37 14.50 -16.97
CA GLU A 220 4.96 13.58 -18.03
C GLU A 220 3.92 12.60 -17.50
N GLU A 221 4.12 12.05 -16.31
CA GLU A 221 3.22 11.06 -15.71
C GLU A 221 1.86 11.64 -15.28
N VAL A 222 1.87 12.83 -14.67
CA VAL A 222 0.67 13.44 -14.08
C VAL A 222 -0.07 14.32 -15.08
N TYR A 223 0.65 15.12 -15.87
CA TYR A 223 0.07 16.14 -16.74
C TYR A 223 0.27 15.86 -18.24
N GLY A 224 1.10 14.88 -18.59
CA GLY A 224 1.41 14.53 -19.97
C GLY A 224 2.41 15.50 -20.63
N TRP A 225 3.20 16.24 -19.86
CA TRP A 225 4.23 17.14 -20.34
C TRP A 225 5.61 16.56 -20.16
N LYS A 226 6.50 16.93 -21.05
CA LYS A 226 7.90 16.61 -20.96
C LYS A 226 8.71 17.88 -21.17
N LEU A 227 9.49 18.25 -20.18
CA LEU A 227 10.43 19.34 -20.29
C LEU A 227 11.79 18.81 -20.74
N GLU A 228 12.38 19.48 -21.75
CA GLU A 228 13.70 19.16 -22.26
C GLU A 228 14.64 20.36 -22.08
N VAL A 229 15.95 20.12 -22.01
CA VAL A 229 16.94 21.20 -21.94
C VAL A 229 16.87 22.04 -23.19
N GLY A 230 16.67 23.33 -23.01
CA GLY A 230 16.48 24.31 -24.07
C GLY A 230 15.03 24.71 -24.31
N ASP A 231 14.09 24.09 -23.64
CA ASP A 231 12.68 24.51 -23.69
C ASP A 231 12.49 25.84 -23.01
N GLU A 232 11.53 26.62 -23.52
CA GLU A 232 11.12 27.89 -22.94
C GLU A 232 9.87 27.66 -22.08
N VAL A 233 9.95 28.10 -20.82
CA VAL A 233 8.89 27.97 -19.82
C VAL A 233 8.40 29.36 -19.43
N ALA A 234 7.14 29.66 -19.72
CA ALA A 234 6.50 30.90 -19.30
C ALA A 234 5.95 30.73 -17.88
N LEU A 235 6.45 31.51 -16.94
CA LEU A 235 5.99 31.54 -15.56
C LEU A 235 5.23 32.82 -15.28
N THR A 236 4.07 32.70 -14.65
CA THR A 236 3.24 33.85 -14.21
C THR A 236 3.18 33.87 -12.68
N TRP A 237 3.39 35.08 -12.10
CA TRP A 237 3.32 35.26 -10.65
C TRP A 237 2.91 36.73 -10.32
N TYR A 238 2.55 36.99 -9.08
CA TYR A 238 2.29 38.32 -8.55
C TYR A 238 3.53 38.85 -7.80
N ASP A 239 4.05 40.06 -8.18
CA ASP A 239 5.27 40.67 -7.61
C ASP A 239 5.01 41.58 -6.40
N GLY A 240 3.79 41.53 -5.85
CA GLY A 240 3.33 42.47 -4.81
C GLY A 240 2.70 43.78 -5.36
N ARG A 241 2.72 43.99 -6.68
CA ARG A 241 2.13 45.16 -7.33
C ARG A 241 1.28 44.82 -8.54
N GLN A 242 1.72 43.82 -9.30
CA GLN A 242 1.06 43.41 -10.54
C GLN A 242 1.43 41.96 -10.88
N GLU A 243 0.63 41.36 -11.71
CA GLU A 243 1.00 40.09 -12.33
C GLU A 243 2.16 40.29 -13.29
N ARG A 244 3.10 39.38 -13.24
CA ARG A 244 4.27 39.29 -14.13
C ARG A 244 4.21 37.96 -14.88
N GLU A 245 4.66 38.02 -16.11
CA GLU A 245 4.90 36.87 -16.95
C GLU A 245 6.29 36.99 -17.56
N GLU A 246 7.13 36.03 -17.33
CA GLU A 246 8.47 35.97 -17.92
C GLU A 246 8.76 34.56 -18.40
N THR A 247 9.57 34.48 -19.46
CA THR A 247 9.95 33.20 -20.06
C THR A 247 11.37 32.85 -19.66
N PHE A 248 11.53 31.66 -19.10
CA PHE A 248 12.81 31.12 -18.66
C PHE A 248 13.21 29.95 -19.54
N THR A 249 14.52 29.81 -19.81
CA THR A 249 15.04 28.66 -20.58
C THR A 249 15.46 27.57 -19.62
N VAL A 250 14.99 26.32 -19.82
CA VAL A 250 15.42 25.16 -19.04
C VAL A 250 16.88 24.86 -19.37
N CYS A 251 17.78 25.03 -18.42
CA CYS A 251 19.21 24.77 -18.60
C CYS A 251 19.67 23.44 -18.03
N GLY A 252 18.86 22.79 -17.19
CA GLY A 252 19.15 21.49 -16.62
C GLY A 252 17.94 20.85 -16.00
N ILE A 253 18.03 19.52 -15.86
CA ILE A 253 16.99 18.66 -15.27
C ILE A 253 17.62 17.88 -14.14
N ILE A 254 16.98 17.88 -12.98
CA ILE A 254 17.35 17.11 -11.79
C ILE A 254 16.18 16.20 -11.47
N ASP A 255 16.45 14.93 -11.17
CA ASP A 255 15.44 14.01 -10.67
C ASP A 255 14.95 14.45 -9.28
N ALA A 256 13.63 14.47 -9.08
CA ALA A 256 13.03 14.90 -7.82
C ALA A 256 13.47 14.05 -6.63
N ASP A 257 13.63 12.73 -6.84
CA ASP A 257 14.08 11.81 -5.81
C ASP A 257 15.55 12.04 -5.45
N ASP A 258 16.40 12.28 -6.45
CA ASP A 258 17.82 12.60 -6.24
C ASP A 258 17.96 13.97 -5.56
N PHE A 259 17.14 14.95 -5.96
CA PHE A 259 17.10 16.26 -5.32
C PHE A 259 16.74 16.16 -3.84
N SER A 260 15.70 15.38 -3.50
CA SER A 260 15.29 15.18 -2.11
C SER A 260 16.35 14.48 -1.26
N ARG A 261 17.21 13.65 -1.87
CA ARG A 261 18.27 12.92 -1.16
C ARG A 261 19.53 13.74 -0.93
N VAL A 262 19.89 14.58 -1.87
CA VAL A 262 21.19 15.31 -1.88
C VAL A 262 21.06 16.72 -1.31
N SER A 263 19.89 17.34 -1.49
CA SER A 263 19.66 18.60 -0.79
C SER A 263 19.67 18.25 0.70
N ASP A 264 20.65 18.75 1.47
CA ASP A 264 20.78 18.56 2.94
C ASP A 264 19.48 18.90 3.69
N GLY A 265 18.39 18.55 3.03
CA GLY A 265 17.01 18.67 3.36
C GLY A 265 16.71 20.03 3.94
N ARG A 266 16.46 20.99 3.09
CA ARG A 266 15.86 22.24 3.55
C ARG A 266 14.35 22.04 3.60
N PRO A 267 13.67 22.58 4.60
CA PRO A 267 12.21 22.55 4.61
C PRO A 267 11.67 23.20 3.32
N GLY A 268 10.65 22.59 2.74
CA GLY A 268 10.01 23.06 1.52
C GLY A 268 10.62 22.55 0.20
N ASP A 269 11.81 21.95 0.20
CA ASP A 269 12.46 21.45 -1.02
C ASP A 269 11.60 20.44 -1.78
N HIS A 270 10.84 19.61 -1.07
CA HIS A 270 9.94 18.62 -1.64
C HIS A 270 8.77 19.22 -2.44
N THR A 271 8.50 20.52 -2.31
CA THR A 271 7.44 21.22 -3.04
C THR A 271 7.97 22.00 -4.25
N LEU A 272 9.29 22.04 -4.44
CA LEU A 272 9.88 22.83 -5.52
C LEU A 272 9.80 22.10 -6.86
N SER A 273 9.30 22.80 -7.86
CA SER A 273 9.26 22.34 -9.24
C SER A 273 10.39 22.90 -10.06
N PHE A 274 10.84 24.11 -9.70
CA PHE A 274 11.90 24.83 -10.39
C PHE A 274 12.87 25.46 -9.40
N LEU A 275 14.12 25.64 -9.85
CA LEU A 275 15.16 26.34 -9.11
C LEU A 275 15.70 27.51 -9.94
N LEU A 276 15.79 28.67 -9.33
CA LEU A 276 16.40 29.89 -9.89
C LEU A 276 17.48 30.43 -8.96
N PRO A 277 18.53 31.10 -9.47
CA PRO A 277 19.45 31.82 -8.62
C PRO A 277 18.72 32.76 -7.67
N ASP A 278 19.14 32.78 -6.40
CA ASP A 278 18.53 33.60 -5.34
C ASP A 278 18.41 35.08 -5.71
N VAL A 279 19.41 35.63 -6.42
CA VAL A 279 19.39 37.02 -6.92
C VAL A 279 18.29 37.27 -7.97
N VAL A 280 17.93 36.26 -8.77
CA VAL A 280 16.83 36.34 -9.74
C VAL A 280 15.50 36.19 -9.02
N LEU A 281 15.40 35.20 -8.16
CA LEU A 281 14.18 34.91 -7.39
C LEU A 281 13.80 36.11 -6.50
N GLN A 282 14.78 36.79 -5.91
CA GLN A 282 14.54 38.00 -5.12
C GLN A 282 13.98 39.18 -5.94
N LYS A 283 14.39 39.29 -7.20
CA LYS A 283 13.78 40.27 -8.12
C LYS A 283 12.36 39.89 -8.49
N MET A 284 12.07 38.58 -8.66
CA MET A 284 10.73 38.11 -8.93
C MET A 284 9.78 38.36 -7.76
N ALA A 285 10.23 38.14 -6.53
CA ALA A 285 9.40 38.35 -5.33
C ALA A 285 8.98 39.84 -5.17
N GLY A 286 9.80 40.77 -5.62
CA GLY A 286 9.49 42.18 -5.52
C GLY A 286 9.21 42.65 -4.10
N ASP A 287 8.05 43.25 -3.88
CA ASP A 287 7.62 43.73 -2.56
C ASP A 287 7.02 42.59 -1.68
N ALA A 288 6.68 41.45 -2.24
CA ALA A 288 6.04 40.35 -1.51
C ALA A 288 7.01 39.52 -0.64
N GLY A 289 8.32 39.64 -0.88
CA GLY A 289 9.31 38.83 -0.15
C GLY A 289 9.35 37.37 -0.57
N LEU A 290 10.34 36.62 -0.05
CA LEU A 290 10.59 35.24 -0.42
C LEU A 290 10.00 34.24 0.58
N THR A 291 9.87 34.64 1.86
CA THR A 291 9.47 33.72 2.95
C THR A 291 7.99 33.41 2.87
N GLY A 292 7.66 32.15 2.54
CA GLY A 292 6.29 31.65 2.52
C GLY A 292 5.87 30.98 3.81
N LYS A 293 6.83 30.34 4.50
CA LYS A 293 6.60 29.58 5.72
C LYS A 293 7.77 29.75 6.69
N LEU A 294 7.51 29.50 7.97
CA LEU A 294 8.54 29.37 8.99
C LEU A 294 8.43 27.99 9.61
N VAL A 295 9.51 27.22 9.61
CA VAL A 295 9.61 25.95 10.30
C VAL A 295 10.36 26.19 11.61
N ILE A 296 9.76 25.79 12.72
CA ILE A 296 10.26 26.07 14.06
C ILE A 296 10.68 24.75 14.69
N LYS A 297 11.95 24.68 15.00
CA LYS A 297 12.53 23.58 15.75
C LYS A 297 12.54 23.88 17.23
N THR A 298 12.09 22.95 18.06
CA THR A 298 11.87 23.16 19.48
C THR A 298 12.44 22.02 20.34
N ASP A 299 12.53 22.28 21.62
CA ASP A 299 12.76 21.23 22.62
C ASP A 299 11.44 20.50 22.88
N MET A 300 11.34 19.25 22.43
CA MET A 300 10.14 18.41 22.51
C MET A 300 9.55 18.29 23.94
N ASP A 301 10.36 18.48 24.98
CA ASP A 301 9.89 18.41 26.36
C ASP A 301 8.97 19.60 26.74
N LYS A 302 8.94 20.67 25.93
CA LYS A 302 8.18 21.92 26.17
C LYS A 302 7.10 22.20 25.14
N ASP A 303 6.80 21.25 24.26
CA ASP A 303 5.91 21.48 23.10
C ASP A 303 4.58 22.15 23.45
N GLU A 304 3.88 21.74 24.52
CA GLU A 304 2.59 22.37 24.91
C GLU A 304 2.75 23.85 25.30
N GLN A 305 3.84 24.19 26.02
CA GLN A 305 4.06 25.59 26.44
C GLN A 305 4.44 26.48 25.27
N ILE A 306 5.20 25.92 24.33
CA ILE A 306 5.60 26.62 23.10
C ILE A 306 4.38 26.82 22.20
N GLU A 307 3.55 25.80 22.04
CA GLU A 307 2.30 25.88 21.27
C GLU A 307 1.37 26.97 21.82
N ASP A 308 1.17 27.04 23.16
CA ASP A 308 0.39 28.10 23.79
C ASP A 308 0.98 29.49 23.54
N SER A 309 2.30 29.60 23.58
CA SER A 309 3.01 30.87 23.34
C SER A 309 2.93 31.31 21.88
N LEU A 310 3.05 30.36 20.93
CA LEU A 310 2.88 30.62 19.51
C LEU A 310 1.46 31.00 19.18
N ASN A 311 0.47 30.33 19.72
CA ASN A 311 -0.94 30.68 19.55
C ASN A 311 -1.25 32.07 20.09
N ALA A 312 -0.72 32.43 21.28
CA ALA A 312 -0.88 33.76 21.83
C ALA A 312 -0.22 34.84 20.97
N LEU A 313 0.95 34.55 20.38
CA LEU A 313 1.59 35.46 19.43
C LEU A 313 0.75 35.63 18.16
N LEU A 314 0.20 34.53 17.63
CA LEU A 314 -0.60 34.55 16.40
C LEU A 314 -1.97 35.20 16.55
N GLU A 315 -2.48 35.43 17.78
CA GLU A 315 -3.66 36.28 17.99
C GLU A 315 -3.42 37.73 17.47
N GLU A 316 -2.16 38.19 17.45
CA GLU A 316 -1.78 39.49 16.86
C GLU A 316 -1.71 39.44 15.32
N TYR A 317 -1.62 38.22 14.75
CA TYR A 317 -1.38 37.98 13.32
C TYR A 317 -2.40 36.99 12.74
N PRO A 318 -3.65 37.38 12.54
CA PRO A 318 -4.73 36.49 12.12
C PRO A 318 -4.60 35.94 10.69
N TYR A 319 -3.55 36.38 9.98
CA TYR A 319 -3.25 35.97 8.62
C TYR A 319 -2.48 34.65 8.54
N TYR A 320 -1.89 34.24 9.66
CA TYR A 320 -1.09 33.02 9.72
C TYR A 320 -1.86 31.90 10.40
N SER A 321 -1.54 30.68 10.04
CA SER A 321 -1.95 29.46 10.72
C SER A 321 -0.73 28.79 11.36
N LEU A 322 -0.98 28.07 12.43
CA LEU A 322 0.00 27.23 13.10
C LEU A 322 -0.37 25.76 12.85
N ASP A 323 0.53 25.06 12.19
CA ASP A 323 0.44 23.61 12.07
C ASP A 323 1.42 22.98 13.06
N THR A 324 0.98 21.96 13.79
CA THR A 324 1.79 21.29 14.79
C THR A 324 2.08 19.85 14.38
N LEU A 325 3.29 19.36 14.67
CA LEU A 325 3.63 17.94 14.44
C LEU A 325 2.65 17.02 15.19
N ARG A 326 2.19 17.42 16.37
CA ARG A 326 1.24 16.64 17.16
C ARG A 326 -0.09 16.47 16.43
N GLU A 327 -0.65 17.55 15.88
CA GLU A 327 -1.89 17.48 15.07
C GLU A 327 -1.67 16.66 13.81
N ASN A 328 -0.55 16.86 13.12
CA ASN A 328 -0.21 16.09 11.93
C ASN A 328 -0.07 14.57 12.22
N ILE A 329 0.47 14.21 13.40
CA ILE A 329 0.50 12.80 13.84
C ILE A 329 -0.94 12.28 14.04
N LEU A 330 -1.81 13.03 14.72
CA LEU A 330 -3.20 12.62 14.97
C LEU A 330 -4.02 12.51 13.68
N GLU A 331 -3.84 13.43 12.76
CA GLU A 331 -4.47 13.38 11.43
C GLU A 331 -3.98 12.18 10.62
N THR A 332 -2.66 11.95 10.63
CA THR A 332 -2.02 10.78 10.00
C THR A 332 -2.54 9.48 10.58
N GLU A 333 -2.60 9.36 11.92
CA GLU A 333 -3.17 8.18 12.59
C GLU A 333 -4.64 7.96 12.20
N SER A 334 -5.43 9.03 12.12
CA SER A 334 -6.83 8.97 11.70
C SER A 334 -6.96 8.49 10.25
N MET A 335 -6.17 9.04 9.35
CA MET A 335 -6.12 8.66 7.94
C MET A 335 -5.72 7.18 7.77
N PHE A 336 -4.64 6.76 8.43
CA PHE A 336 -4.21 5.37 8.37
C PHE A 336 -5.19 4.41 9.05
N THR A 337 -5.85 4.81 10.13
CA THR A 337 -6.90 4.01 10.78
C THR A 337 -8.06 3.75 9.82
N LEU A 338 -8.51 4.77 9.09
CA LEU A 338 -9.54 4.62 8.07
C LEU A 338 -9.08 3.66 6.96
N PHE A 339 -7.89 3.88 6.42
CA PHE A 339 -7.29 3.05 5.37
C PHE A 339 -7.12 1.59 5.82
N PHE A 340 -6.57 1.38 7.02
CA PHE A 340 -6.38 0.04 7.58
C PHE A 340 -7.72 -0.65 7.88
N SER A 341 -8.75 0.08 8.28
CA SER A 341 -10.10 -0.47 8.46
C SER A 341 -10.65 -1.06 7.16
N VAL A 342 -10.46 -0.37 6.04
CA VAL A 342 -10.82 -0.87 4.71
C VAL A 342 -9.99 -2.10 4.34
N MET A 343 -8.67 -2.07 4.58
CA MET A 343 -7.76 -3.20 4.31
C MET A 343 -8.12 -4.43 5.15
N VAL A 344 -8.44 -4.25 6.42
CA VAL A 344 -8.92 -5.32 7.31
C VAL A 344 -10.25 -5.86 6.82
N GLY A 345 -11.18 -5.01 6.39
CA GLY A 345 -12.45 -5.42 5.79
C GLY A 345 -12.27 -6.32 4.57
N ILE A 346 -11.41 -5.92 3.63
CA ILE A 346 -11.05 -6.73 2.45
C ILE A 346 -10.39 -8.05 2.89
N SER A 347 -9.50 -8.02 3.87
CA SER A 347 -8.81 -9.20 4.39
C SER A 347 -9.79 -10.19 5.02
N LEU A 348 -10.77 -9.72 5.79
CA LEU A 348 -11.84 -10.56 6.35
C LEU A 348 -12.69 -11.19 5.24
N PHE A 349 -12.98 -10.46 4.17
CA PHE A 349 -13.69 -10.98 3.00
C PHE A 349 -12.89 -12.10 2.31
N ILE A 350 -11.58 -11.90 2.11
CA ILE A 350 -10.68 -12.91 1.53
C ILE A 350 -10.63 -14.16 2.42
N ILE A 351 -10.53 -14.00 3.75
CA ILE A 351 -10.57 -15.12 4.71
C ILE A 351 -11.89 -15.86 4.61
N ALA A 352 -13.03 -15.14 4.57
CA ALA A 352 -14.34 -15.76 4.44
C ALA A 352 -14.45 -16.58 3.14
N PHE A 353 -13.95 -16.07 2.03
CA PHE A 353 -13.90 -16.78 0.76
C PHE A 353 -13.01 -18.04 0.83
N ALA A 354 -11.82 -17.93 1.41
CA ALA A 354 -10.91 -19.05 1.64
C ALA A 354 -11.56 -20.12 2.50
N LEU A 355 -12.32 -19.73 3.53
CA LEU A 355 -13.08 -20.64 4.36
C LEU A 355 -14.19 -21.37 3.62
N ILE A 356 -15.00 -20.66 2.84
CA ILE A 356 -16.07 -21.26 2.02
C ILE A 356 -15.44 -22.29 1.08
N ASN A 357 -14.30 -22.00 0.50
CA ASN A 357 -13.59 -22.94 -0.36
C ASN A 357 -13.07 -24.18 0.41
N LEU A 358 -12.52 -23.98 1.61
CA LEU A 358 -12.11 -25.06 2.51
C LEU A 358 -13.32 -25.93 2.93
N LEU A 359 -14.42 -25.29 3.33
CA LEU A 359 -15.68 -25.95 3.68
C LEU A 359 -16.18 -26.82 2.52
N ASN A 360 -16.28 -26.24 1.33
CA ASN A 360 -16.75 -26.93 0.14
C ASN A 360 -15.86 -28.15 -0.19
N THR A 361 -14.55 -27.99 -0.10
CA THR A 361 -13.59 -29.07 -0.34
C THR A 361 -13.73 -30.19 0.68
N LEU A 362 -13.83 -29.88 1.99
CA LEU A 362 -13.96 -30.87 3.05
C LEU A 362 -15.30 -31.61 2.96
N ILE A 363 -16.39 -30.87 2.76
CA ILE A 363 -17.73 -31.45 2.63
C ILE A 363 -17.79 -32.38 1.42
N THR A 364 -17.32 -31.93 0.26
CA THR A 364 -17.28 -32.72 -0.96
C THR A 364 -16.44 -33.97 -0.79
N ASN A 365 -15.25 -33.88 -0.20
CA ASN A 365 -14.40 -35.03 0.07
C ASN A 365 -15.05 -36.05 1.00
N ILE A 366 -15.81 -35.58 1.99
CA ILE A 366 -16.53 -36.48 2.92
C ILE A 366 -17.72 -37.14 2.22
N LEU A 367 -18.53 -36.41 1.48
CA LEU A 367 -19.72 -36.93 0.79
C LEU A 367 -19.35 -37.92 -0.32
N THR A 368 -18.38 -37.60 -1.15
CA THR A 368 -17.94 -38.45 -2.27
C THR A 368 -17.29 -39.76 -1.81
N ARG A 369 -16.80 -39.81 -0.57
CA ARG A 369 -16.17 -41.00 0.02
C ARG A 369 -17.07 -41.76 1.02
N GLY A 370 -18.35 -41.43 1.06
CA GLY A 370 -19.31 -42.06 1.97
C GLY A 370 -19.29 -43.59 1.90
N ARG A 371 -19.20 -44.21 0.72
CA ARG A 371 -19.10 -45.66 0.50
C ARG A 371 -17.79 -46.25 1.03
N GLU A 372 -16.64 -45.58 0.84
CA GLU A 372 -15.37 -45.99 1.43
C GLU A 372 -15.46 -46.01 2.97
N PHE A 373 -16.10 -44.99 3.56
CA PHE A 373 -16.27 -44.92 5.01
C PHE A 373 -17.23 -46.01 5.54
N ALA A 374 -18.29 -46.32 4.80
CA ALA A 374 -19.19 -47.42 5.15
C ALA A 374 -18.44 -48.75 5.11
N MET A 375 -17.62 -49.00 4.07
CA MET A 375 -16.78 -50.23 4.01
C MET A 375 -15.77 -50.30 5.15
N LEU A 376 -15.10 -49.21 5.52
CA LEU A 376 -14.16 -49.17 6.65
C LEU A 376 -14.89 -49.48 7.98
N GLN A 377 -16.12 -48.99 8.15
CA GLN A 377 -16.92 -49.29 9.32
C GLN A 377 -17.41 -50.76 9.36
N SER A 378 -17.74 -51.37 8.21
CA SER A 378 -18.13 -52.79 8.13
C SER A 378 -16.95 -53.72 8.46
N VAL A 379 -15.70 -53.33 8.20
CA VAL A 379 -14.48 -54.07 8.58
C VAL A 379 -14.07 -53.81 10.04
N GLY A 380 -14.86 -52.99 10.80
CA GLY A 380 -14.67 -52.81 12.24
C GLY A 380 -14.09 -51.43 12.66
N MET A 381 -13.97 -50.48 11.77
CA MET A 381 -13.57 -49.11 12.15
C MET A 381 -14.65 -48.47 12.99
N THR A 382 -14.30 -47.99 14.17
CA THR A 382 -15.24 -47.28 15.04
C THR A 382 -15.51 -45.86 14.54
N ARG A 383 -16.67 -45.29 14.87
CA ARG A 383 -17.02 -43.88 14.53
C ARG A 383 -16.02 -42.87 15.09
N LYS A 384 -15.44 -43.13 16.26
CA LYS A 384 -14.39 -42.27 16.86
C LYS A 384 -13.10 -42.29 16.03
N GLN A 385 -12.75 -43.45 15.49
CA GLN A 385 -11.57 -43.61 14.62
C GLN A 385 -11.79 -42.92 13.29
N LEU A 386 -12.99 -43.01 12.69
CA LEU A 386 -13.34 -42.28 11.46
C LEU A 386 -13.28 -40.76 11.68
N ALA A 387 -13.88 -40.25 12.78
CA ALA A 387 -13.81 -38.85 13.14
C ALA A 387 -12.36 -38.36 13.30
N LYS A 388 -11.51 -39.17 13.97
CA LYS A 388 -10.08 -38.85 14.11
C LYS A 388 -9.37 -38.79 12.75
N MET A 389 -9.68 -39.75 11.86
CA MET A 389 -9.11 -39.77 10.50
C MET A 389 -9.47 -38.48 9.72
N LEU A 390 -10.77 -38.10 9.72
CA LEU A 390 -11.25 -36.90 9.03
C LEU A 390 -10.67 -35.60 9.62
N ARG A 391 -10.54 -35.51 10.95
CA ARG A 391 -9.87 -34.37 11.60
C ARG A 391 -8.41 -34.24 11.17
N VAL A 392 -7.66 -35.33 11.14
CA VAL A 392 -6.27 -35.35 10.72
C VAL A 392 -6.14 -34.95 9.25
N GLU A 393 -7.06 -35.43 8.38
CA GLU A 393 -7.09 -35.05 6.97
C GLU A 393 -7.32 -33.53 6.79
N GLY A 394 -8.31 -32.96 7.49
CA GLY A 394 -8.59 -31.54 7.48
C GLY A 394 -7.43 -30.69 8.05
N LEU A 395 -6.86 -31.11 9.18
CA LEU A 395 -5.70 -30.44 9.78
C LEU A 395 -4.46 -30.49 8.88
N THR A 396 -4.26 -31.57 8.10
CA THR A 396 -3.16 -31.67 7.15
C THR A 396 -3.30 -30.64 6.02
N LEU A 397 -4.52 -30.43 5.51
CA LEU A 397 -4.81 -29.41 4.50
C LEU A 397 -4.59 -27.99 5.08
N SER A 398 -5.06 -27.74 6.30
CA SER A 398 -4.83 -26.46 6.97
C SER A 398 -3.36 -26.18 7.26
N ALA A 399 -2.61 -27.18 7.72
CA ALA A 399 -1.16 -27.06 7.94
C ALA A 399 -0.40 -26.78 6.62
N GLY A 400 -0.79 -27.46 5.54
CA GLY A 400 -0.26 -27.19 4.20
C GLY A 400 -0.57 -25.77 3.74
N ASN A 401 -1.77 -25.28 3.96
CA ASN A 401 -2.16 -23.91 3.68
C ASN A 401 -1.32 -22.89 4.49
N LEU A 402 -1.19 -23.11 5.79
CA LEU A 402 -0.38 -22.23 6.66
C LEU A 402 1.09 -22.20 6.22
N LEU A 403 1.63 -23.33 5.80
CA LEU A 403 3.01 -23.39 5.30
C LEU A 403 3.17 -22.59 4.00
N ILE A 404 2.23 -22.70 3.07
CA ILE A 404 2.20 -21.92 1.83
C ILE A 404 2.07 -20.43 2.17
N THR A 405 1.12 -20.08 3.02
CA THR A 405 0.90 -18.70 3.49
C THR A 405 2.14 -18.13 4.16
N LEU A 406 2.79 -18.89 5.04
CA LEU A 406 4.00 -18.43 5.72
C LEU A 406 5.15 -18.19 4.74
N VAL A 407 5.45 -19.16 3.87
CA VAL A 407 6.61 -19.07 2.96
C VAL A 407 6.36 -18.04 1.86
N PHE A 408 5.28 -18.20 1.10
CA PHE A 408 5.01 -17.34 -0.03
C PHE A 408 4.44 -15.96 0.38
N GLY A 409 3.64 -15.92 1.45
CA GLY A 409 3.15 -14.67 2.00
C GLY A 409 4.27 -13.80 2.57
N THR A 410 5.24 -14.40 3.28
CA THR A 410 6.41 -13.65 3.78
C THR A 410 7.30 -13.17 2.64
N ALA A 411 7.55 -14.03 1.64
CA ALA A 411 8.36 -13.64 0.49
C ALA A 411 7.70 -12.50 -0.32
N ALA A 412 6.39 -12.60 -0.56
CA ALA A 412 5.62 -11.57 -1.26
C ALA A 412 5.54 -10.27 -0.44
N GLY A 413 5.33 -10.36 0.87
CA GLY A 413 5.33 -9.20 1.78
C GLY A 413 6.68 -8.49 1.82
N TYR A 414 7.78 -9.24 1.91
CA TYR A 414 9.12 -8.67 1.84
C TYR A 414 9.37 -7.94 0.52
N LEU A 415 9.01 -8.58 -0.62
CA LEU A 415 9.16 -7.98 -1.94
C LEU A 415 8.30 -6.71 -2.08
N MET A 416 7.07 -6.74 -1.57
CA MET A 416 6.18 -5.58 -1.58
C MET A 416 6.79 -4.39 -0.81
N ILE A 417 7.24 -4.61 0.43
CA ILE A 417 7.85 -3.54 1.24
C ILE A 417 9.15 -3.05 0.61
N TRP A 418 9.98 -3.95 0.07
CA TRP A 418 11.19 -3.57 -0.65
C TRP A 418 10.87 -2.68 -1.87
N LEU A 419 9.85 -3.04 -2.64
CA LEU A 419 9.43 -2.29 -3.81
C LEU A 419 8.86 -0.91 -3.43
N LEU A 420 8.01 -0.85 -2.40
CA LEU A 420 7.45 0.42 -1.91
C LEU A 420 8.54 1.37 -1.42
N ARG A 421 9.54 0.85 -0.71
CA ARG A 421 10.71 1.65 -0.29
C ARG A 421 11.55 2.11 -1.47
N TYR A 422 11.68 1.29 -2.51
CA TYR A 422 12.38 1.68 -3.73
C TYR A 422 11.67 2.86 -4.44
N PHE A 423 10.35 2.94 -4.35
CA PHE A 423 9.53 4.04 -4.85
C PHE A 423 9.29 5.17 -3.81
N GLY A 424 10.15 5.33 -2.81
CA GLY A 424 10.13 6.48 -1.92
C GLY A 424 9.32 6.32 -0.63
N ALA A 425 8.73 5.15 -0.34
CA ALA A 425 8.04 4.93 0.94
C ALA A 425 9.02 4.63 2.09
N ASP A 426 9.89 5.57 2.43
CA ASP A 426 10.93 5.40 3.45
C ASP A 426 10.41 5.21 4.87
N TYR A 427 9.15 5.59 5.10
CA TYR A 427 8.43 5.36 6.36
C TYR A 427 8.01 3.89 6.55
N MET A 428 8.18 3.03 5.54
CA MET A 428 7.89 1.61 5.66
C MET A 428 9.15 0.81 6.01
N HIS A 429 9.00 -0.11 6.96
CA HIS A 429 10.06 -1.05 7.32
C HIS A 429 9.48 -2.45 7.50
N PHE A 430 10.26 -3.47 7.15
CA PHE A 430 9.77 -4.85 7.22
C PHE A 430 9.53 -5.29 8.67
N VAL A 431 8.26 -5.47 9.02
CA VAL A 431 7.82 -6.03 10.31
C VAL A 431 6.94 -7.24 10.06
N PHE A 432 7.34 -8.41 10.57
CA PHE A 432 6.52 -9.60 10.44
C PHE A 432 5.24 -9.49 11.29
N PRO A 433 4.02 -9.63 10.71
CA PRO A 433 2.74 -9.43 11.39
C PRO A 433 2.37 -10.63 12.29
N VAL A 434 3.11 -10.85 13.38
CA VAL A 434 3.01 -12.04 14.24
C VAL A 434 1.59 -12.27 14.74
N TRP A 435 0.94 -11.25 15.29
CA TRP A 435 -0.40 -11.37 15.88
C TRP A 435 -1.48 -11.65 14.84
N LEU A 436 -1.41 -11.00 13.69
CA LEU A 436 -2.33 -11.22 12.57
C LEU A 436 -2.16 -12.63 12.00
N PHE A 437 -0.90 -13.08 11.82
CA PHE A 437 -0.62 -14.44 11.38
C PHE A 437 -1.11 -15.50 12.38
N LEU A 438 -0.89 -15.29 13.69
CA LEU A 438 -1.38 -16.21 14.71
C LEU A 438 -2.92 -16.29 14.73
N GLY A 439 -3.61 -15.16 14.62
CA GLY A 439 -5.06 -15.10 14.50
C GLY A 439 -5.57 -15.90 13.30
N TYR A 440 -4.96 -15.70 12.13
CA TYR A 440 -5.25 -16.47 10.92
C TYR A 440 -4.99 -17.96 11.12
N ALA A 441 -3.86 -18.33 11.72
CA ALA A 441 -3.48 -19.73 11.96
C ALA A 441 -4.49 -20.44 12.87
N VAL A 442 -4.87 -19.81 13.98
CA VAL A 442 -5.91 -20.35 14.89
C VAL A 442 -7.22 -20.59 14.15
N PHE A 443 -7.63 -19.61 13.35
CA PHE A 443 -8.87 -19.67 12.61
C PHE A 443 -8.89 -20.81 11.57
N ILE A 444 -7.84 -20.91 10.75
CA ILE A 444 -7.71 -21.96 9.72
C ILE A 444 -7.59 -23.36 10.32
N LEU A 445 -6.99 -23.52 11.49
CA LEU A 445 -6.90 -24.82 12.18
C LEU A 445 -8.20 -25.21 12.88
N LEU A 446 -8.98 -24.24 13.37
CA LEU A 446 -10.23 -24.48 14.07
C LEU A 446 -11.33 -25.01 13.13
N VAL A 447 -11.42 -24.46 11.92
CA VAL A 447 -12.50 -24.75 10.98
C VAL A 447 -12.62 -26.22 10.61
N PRO A 448 -11.56 -26.96 10.22
CA PRO A 448 -11.67 -28.39 9.92
C PRO A 448 -12.16 -29.24 11.12
N VAL A 449 -11.80 -28.83 12.33
CA VAL A 449 -12.24 -29.52 13.55
C VAL A 449 -13.74 -29.33 13.72
N LEU A 450 -14.26 -28.11 13.58
CA LEU A 450 -15.69 -27.83 13.70
C LEU A 450 -16.52 -28.54 12.62
N ILE A 451 -16.02 -28.50 11.36
CA ILE A 451 -16.72 -29.17 10.24
C ILE A 451 -16.77 -30.67 10.46
N THR A 452 -15.65 -31.27 10.84
CA THR A 452 -15.60 -32.71 11.08
C THR A 452 -16.57 -33.11 12.19
N GLU A 453 -16.61 -32.33 13.26
CA GLU A 453 -17.56 -32.60 14.36
C GLU A 453 -19.02 -32.50 13.90
N TYR A 454 -19.35 -31.44 13.12
CA TYR A 454 -20.68 -31.30 12.53
C TYR A 454 -21.06 -32.48 11.62
N MET A 455 -20.17 -32.86 10.71
CA MET A 455 -20.43 -33.97 9.76
C MET A 455 -20.54 -35.30 10.47
N VAL A 456 -19.71 -35.59 11.47
CA VAL A 456 -19.81 -36.83 12.28
C VAL A 456 -21.15 -36.89 13.03
N ARG A 457 -21.63 -35.74 13.57
CA ARG A 457 -22.96 -35.66 14.20
C ARG A 457 -24.08 -35.91 13.20
N ARG A 458 -23.97 -35.37 11.98
CA ARG A 458 -24.94 -35.60 10.89
C ARG A 458 -24.96 -37.06 10.46
N PHE A 459 -23.80 -37.74 10.33
CA PHE A 459 -23.70 -39.17 10.03
C PHE A 459 -24.25 -40.07 11.15
N ARG A 460 -24.34 -39.60 12.39
CA ARG A 460 -25.00 -40.36 13.47
C ARG A 460 -26.48 -40.54 13.25
N ARG A 461 -27.14 -39.70 12.48
CA ARG A 461 -28.60 -39.73 12.23
C ARG A 461 -28.99 -40.69 11.07
N GLN A 462 -28.05 -41.10 10.23
CA GLN A 462 -28.27 -42.03 9.12
C GLN A 462 -27.85 -43.47 9.49
N THR A 463 -28.65 -44.46 9.10
CA THR A 463 -28.31 -45.88 9.32
C THR A 463 -27.27 -46.35 8.31
N LEU A 464 -26.50 -47.40 8.65
CA LEU A 464 -25.47 -47.98 7.77
C LEU A 464 -26.08 -48.50 6.47
N VAL A 465 -27.33 -49.04 6.54
CA VAL A 465 -28.06 -49.58 5.40
C VAL A 465 -28.51 -48.47 4.43
N GLU A 466 -28.98 -47.34 4.96
CA GLU A 466 -29.33 -46.18 4.12
C GLU A 466 -28.15 -45.64 3.32
N ARG A 467 -26.94 -45.59 3.93
CA ARG A 467 -25.73 -45.12 3.26
C ARG A 467 -25.18 -46.04 2.17
N LEU A 468 -25.47 -47.34 2.28
CA LEU A 468 -25.10 -48.34 1.26
C LEU A 468 -26.13 -48.38 0.12
N ARG A 469 -27.33 -47.80 0.34
CA ARG A 469 -28.49 -47.85 -0.58
C ARG A 469 -28.73 -46.51 -1.30
N GLU A 470 -28.14 -45.41 -0.84
CA GLU A 470 -28.19 -44.13 -1.58
C GLU A 470 -27.32 -44.28 -2.83
N GLU A 471 -27.95 -44.58 -3.97
CA GLU A 471 -27.47 -44.47 -5.33
C GLU A 471 -27.72 -43.07 -5.88
#